data_70980df63abb3eea49130378e8cd78e3
#
_entry.id   70980df63abb3eea49130378e8cd78e3
#
_cell.length_a   1.000
_cell.length_b   1.000
_cell.length_c   1.000
_cell.angle_alpha   90.00
_cell.angle_beta   90.00
_cell.angle_gamma   90.00
#
_symmetry.space_group_name_H-M   'P 1'
#
loop_
_entity.id
_entity.type
_entity.pdbx_description
1 polymer ?
#
loop_
_entity_poly.entity_id
_entity_poly.type
_entity_poly.pdbx_seq_one_letter_code
_entity_poly.pdbx_strand_id
1 'polypeptide(L)'
;MQLLQKQKNNISITGAVQFGQGFNKYADTCSEEQNILSPFRDSSKDDKKDEEAKNSTLGTKITSNEAHYFYPFVINPLAYKEFKELGVTDGYTEEDYQNFKRTALVSATAFATNAKEGCENEFALF
;
A
#
# COMPACT_ATOMS: atom_id res chain seq x y z
N MET A 1 -43.40 8.15 21.34
CA MET A 1 -41.98 7.79 21.52
C MET A 1 -41.41 7.56 20.14
N GLN A 2 -40.89 8.68 19.51
CA GLN A 2 -40.34 8.63 18.16
C GLN A 2 -38.96 8.02 18.23
N LEU A 3 -38.78 6.91 17.54
CA LEU A 3 -37.47 6.31 17.28
C LEU A 3 -36.67 7.26 16.35
N LEU A 4 -35.74 8.02 16.92
CA LEU A 4 -34.74 8.75 16.18
C LEU A 4 -33.88 7.72 15.41
N GLN A 5 -34.19 7.52 14.15
CA GLN A 5 -33.29 6.84 13.24
C GLN A 5 -31.98 7.63 13.21
N LYS A 6 -30.94 7.04 13.81
CA LYS A 6 -29.57 7.55 13.75
C LYS A 6 -29.13 7.44 12.29
N GLN A 7 -29.24 8.52 11.53
CA GLN A 7 -28.69 8.59 10.19
C GLN A 7 -27.17 8.39 10.32
N LYS A 8 -26.71 7.28 9.77
CA LYS A 8 -25.30 6.98 9.68
C LYS A 8 -24.72 7.78 8.52
N ASN A 9 -24.25 9.01 8.79
CA ASN A 9 -23.58 9.82 7.80
C ASN A 9 -22.14 9.29 7.66
N ASN A 10 -21.79 8.77 6.49
CA ASN A 10 -20.42 8.45 6.17
C ASN A 10 -19.70 9.75 5.77
N ILE A 11 -18.68 10.11 6.53
CA ILE A 11 -17.83 11.27 6.23
C ILE A 11 -16.52 10.72 5.66
N SER A 12 -16.18 11.15 4.45
CA SER A 12 -14.89 10.84 3.83
C SER A 12 -13.89 11.93 4.18
N ILE A 13 -12.74 11.53 4.72
CA ILE A 13 -11.66 12.44 5.11
C ILE A 13 -10.41 12.08 4.30
N THR A 14 -9.82 13.08 3.64
CA THR A 14 -8.52 12.92 3.00
C THR A 14 -7.42 13.04 4.06
N GLY A 15 -6.48 12.09 4.06
CA GLY A 15 -5.38 12.09 5.02
C GLY A 15 -4.48 13.32 4.90
N ALA A 16 -3.92 13.77 6.02
CA ALA A 16 -3.01 14.92 6.07
C ALA A 16 -1.68 14.67 5.34
N VAL A 17 -1.27 13.40 5.24
CA VAL A 17 -0.06 12.97 4.53
C VAL A 17 -0.46 12.29 3.22
N GLN A 18 0.06 12.78 2.12
CA GLN A 18 -0.17 12.24 0.78
C GLN A 18 1.17 11.85 0.16
N PHE A 19 1.30 10.60 -0.27
CA PHE A 19 2.46 10.13 -1.01
C PHE A 19 2.19 10.22 -2.50
N GLY A 20 3.19 10.72 -3.23
CA GLY A 20 3.19 10.66 -4.68
C GLY A 20 3.62 9.30 -5.20
N GLN A 21 3.63 9.17 -6.51
CA GLN A 21 4.11 7.98 -7.18
C GLN A 21 5.62 7.81 -6.96
N GLY A 22 6.07 6.58 -6.72
CA GLY A 22 7.49 6.25 -6.66
C GLY A 22 8.14 6.31 -8.04
N PHE A 23 9.23 7.03 -8.14
CA PHE A 23 10.04 7.10 -9.35
C PHE A 23 11.38 6.44 -9.12
N ASN A 24 11.75 5.50 -10.00
CA ASN A 24 13.10 4.95 -9.98
C ASN A 24 14.11 6.00 -10.40
N LYS A 25 15.15 6.17 -9.61
CA LYS A 25 16.19 7.18 -9.84
C LYS A 25 17.13 6.82 -10.99
N TYR A 26 17.35 5.54 -11.22
CA TYR A 26 18.32 5.06 -12.20
C TYR A 26 17.61 4.41 -13.40
N ALA A 27 18.02 4.83 -14.61
CA ALA A 27 17.45 4.36 -15.86
C ALA A 27 17.84 2.91 -16.20
N ASP A 28 18.97 2.44 -15.65
CA ASP A 28 19.55 1.13 -16.00
C ASP A 28 19.03 -0.04 -15.16
N THR A 29 17.97 0.19 -14.37
CA THR A 29 17.33 -0.89 -13.61
C THR A 29 16.58 -1.83 -14.56
N CYS A 30 17.00 -3.08 -14.59
CA CYS A 30 16.32 -4.13 -15.35
C CYS A 30 15.29 -4.83 -14.46
N SER A 31 14.11 -5.05 -15.01
CA SER A 31 13.13 -5.96 -14.42
C SER A 31 13.14 -7.28 -15.15
N GLU A 32 13.11 -8.37 -14.41
CA GLU A 32 12.97 -9.72 -14.91
C GLU A 32 11.55 -10.22 -14.68
N GLU A 33 10.96 -10.78 -15.72
CA GLU A 33 9.65 -11.39 -15.65
C GLU A 33 9.79 -12.91 -15.59
N GLN A 34 9.21 -13.50 -14.56
CA GLN A 34 9.18 -14.95 -14.36
C GLN A 34 7.74 -15.45 -14.40
N ASN A 35 7.48 -16.43 -15.25
CA ASN A 35 6.19 -17.11 -15.26
C ASN A 35 6.17 -18.19 -14.17
N ILE A 36 5.17 -18.14 -13.31
CA ILE A 36 4.96 -19.12 -12.24
C ILE A 36 3.77 -19.98 -12.61
N LEU A 37 4.01 -21.29 -12.73
CA LEU A 37 2.96 -22.28 -12.88
C LEU A 37 2.57 -22.81 -11.48
N SER A 38 1.31 -22.65 -11.10
CA SER A 38 0.80 -23.28 -9.88
C SER A 38 0.39 -24.73 -10.20
N PRO A 39 0.94 -25.73 -9.50
CA PRO A 39 0.59 -27.13 -9.69
C PRO A 39 -0.75 -27.52 -9.03
N PHE A 40 -1.44 -26.63 -8.36
CA PHE A 40 -2.66 -26.93 -7.63
C PHE A 40 -3.85 -27.10 -8.58
N ARG A 41 -4.42 -28.30 -8.60
CA ARG A 41 -5.72 -28.58 -9.19
C ARG A 41 -6.81 -28.21 -8.19
N ASP A 42 -7.82 -27.52 -8.65
CA ASP A 42 -9.08 -27.40 -7.90
C ASP A 42 -9.87 -28.69 -8.08
N SER A 43 -9.77 -29.58 -7.10
CA SER A 43 -10.44 -30.89 -7.10
C SER A 43 -11.96 -30.80 -6.93
N SER A 44 -12.53 -29.61 -6.75
CA SER A 44 -13.98 -29.41 -6.56
C SER A 44 -14.78 -29.42 -7.87
N LYS A 45 -14.13 -29.58 -9.04
CA LYS A 45 -14.77 -29.54 -10.37
C LYS A 45 -14.70 -30.83 -11.15
N ASP A 46 -14.50 -31.97 -10.51
CA ASP A 46 -14.25 -33.28 -11.16
C ASP A 46 -15.50 -33.98 -11.74
N ASP A 47 -16.63 -33.31 -11.94
CA ASP A 47 -17.87 -33.94 -12.43
C ASP A 47 -18.17 -33.77 -13.92
N LYS A 48 -17.21 -33.37 -14.74
CA LYS A 48 -17.37 -33.44 -16.20
C LYS A 48 -16.14 -34.06 -16.86
N LYS A 49 -16.30 -35.33 -17.27
CA LYS A 49 -15.48 -35.95 -18.28
C LYS A 49 -15.59 -35.09 -19.52
N ASP A 50 -14.47 -34.63 -19.97
CA ASP A 50 -13.99 -34.33 -21.29
C ASP A 50 -13.24 -33.03 -21.36
N GLU A 51 -12.09 -33.14 -22.06
CA GLU A 51 -11.22 -32.08 -22.54
C GLU A 51 -10.31 -31.43 -21.48
N GLU A 52 -9.02 -31.79 -21.63
CA GLU A 52 -7.81 -31.06 -21.19
C GLU A 52 -8.04 -29.93 -20.21
N ALA A 53 -8.26 -30.27 -18.94
CA ALA A 53 -8.33 -29.31 -17.89
C ALA A 53 -6.98 -28.61 -17.73
N LYS A 54 -6.75 -27.58 -18.50
CA LYS A 54 -5.69 -26.59 -18.31
C LYS A 54 -6.00 -25.75 -17.09
N ASN A 55 -5.99 -26.38 -15.93
CA ASN A 55 -6.08 -25.67 -14.66
C ASN A 55 -4.67 -25.34 -14.12
N SER A 56 -3.84 -24.78 -14.96
CA SER A 56 -2.62 -24.14 -14.52
C SER A 56 -2.94 -22.65 -14.29
N THR A 57 -2.93 -22.22 -13.04
CA THR A 57 -2.95 -20.80 -12.76
C THR A 57 -1.59 -20.24 -13.14
N LEU A 58 -1.54 -19.54 -14.26
CA LEU A 58 -0.35 -18.85 -14.70
C LEU A 58 -0.25 -17.54 -13.91
N GLY A 59 0.77 -17.43 -13.08
CA GLY A 59 1.12 -16.18 -12.38
C GLY A 59 2.39 -15.60 -12.97
N THR A 60 2.50 -14.29 -12.98
CA THR A 60 3.71 -13.58 -13.35
C THR A 60 4.33 -12.95 -12.13
N LYS A 61 5.63 -13.20 -11.91
CA LYS A 61 6.45 -12.53 -10.91
C LYS A 61 7.39 -11.59 -11.63
N ILE A 62 7.35 -10.31 -11.25
CA ILE A 62 8.30 -9.31 -11.75
C ILE A 62 9.29 -9.02 -10.61
N THR A 63 10.57 -9.18 -10.92
CA THR A 63 11.66 -8.94 -9.98
C THR A 63 12.58 -7.87 -10.55
N SER A 64 12.95 -6.89 -9.72
CA SER A 64 13.99 -5.91 -10.04
C SER A 64 15.30 -6.37 -9.41
N ASN A 65 16.39 -6.29 -10.14
CA ASN A 65 17.73 -6.62 -9.64
C ASN A 65 18.23 -5.54 -8.66
N GLU A 66 18.07 -4.28 -9.02
CA GLU A 66 18.43 -3.12 -8.22
C GLU A 66 17.50 -1.96 -8.58
N ALA A 67 16.94 -1.29 -7.59
CA ALA A 67 16.06 -0.16 -7.82
C ALA A 67 16.14 0.83 -6.65
N HIS A 68 16.25 2.11 -6.96
CA HIS A 68 16.25 3.20 -6.00
C HIS A 68 15.05 4.09 -6.27
N TYR A 69 14.00 3.95 -5.47
CA TYR A 69 12.76 4.69 -5.64
C TYR A 69 12.74 5.97 -4.82
N PHE A 70 12.43 7.06 -5.47
CA PHE A 70 12.12 8.32 -4.82
C PHE A 70 10.61 8.49 -4.70
N TYR A 71 10.11 8.70 -3.48
CA TYR A 71 8.71 8.96 -3.17
C TYR A 71 8.55 10.39 -2.66
N PRO A 72 8.02 11.31 -3.47
CA PRO A 72 7.63 12.62 -2.96
C PRO A 72 6.43 12.49 -2.05
N PHE A 73 6.36 13.32 -1.00
CA PHE A 73 5.19 13.39 -0.15
C PHE A 73 4.88 14.85 0.23
N VAL A 74 3.63 15.07 0.59
CA VAL A 74 3.15 16.36 1.07
C VAL A 74 2.45 16.15 2.40
N ILE A 75 2.72 17.02 3.36
CA ILE A 75 2.03 17.06 4.65
C ILE A 75 1.24 18.36 4.71
N ASN A 76 -0.08 18.26 4.85
CA ASN A 76 -0.97 19.39 5.04
C ASN A 76 -1.63 19.32 6.44
N PRO A 77 -1.08 19.99 7.45
CA PRO A 77 -1.62 19.95 8.81
C PRO A 77 -3.02 20.58 8.90
N LEU A 78 -3.41 21.40 7.94
CA LEU A 78 -4.73 22.03 7.89
C LEU A 78 -5.82 21.13 7.28
N ALA A 79 -5.46 19.96 6.73
CA ALA A 79 -6.42 19.06 6.10
C ALA A 79 -7.58 18.64 7.03
N TYR A 80 -7.36 18.64 8.35
CA TYR A 80 -8.37 18.25 9.35
C TYR A 80 -9.05 19.40 10.07
N LYS A 81 -8.78 20.67 9.69
CA LYS A 81 -9.29 21.82 10.41
C LYS A 81 -10.82 21.80 10.57
N GLU A 82 -11.52 21.62 9.46
CA GLU A 82 -13.00 21.59 9.45
C GLU A 82 -13.56 20.38 10.23
N PHE A 83 -12.92 19.24 10.12
CA PHE A 83 -13.33 18.03 10.83
C PHE A 83 -13.07 18.10 12.34
N LYS A 84 -12.05 18.84 12.75
CA LYS A 84 -11.80 19.16 14.15
C LYS A 84 -12.89 20.06 14.73
N GLU A 85 -13.31 21.08 13.98
CA GLU A 85 -14.41 21.97 14.39
C GLU A 85 -15.74 21.21 14.52
N LEU A 86 -15.94 20.16 13.72
CA LEU A 86 -17.09 19.26 13.78
C LEU A 86 -16.96 18.16 14.85
N GLY A 87 -15.85 18.09 15.57
CA GLY A 87 -15.59 17.06 16.59
C GLY A 87 -15.45 15.63 16.05
N VAL A 88 -15.07 15.50 14.77
CA VAL A 88 -14.87 14.20 14.11
C VAL A 88 -13.45 13.65 14.33
N THR A 89 -12.47 14.54 14.52
CA THR A 89 -11.06 14.22 14.75
C THR A 89 -10.43 15.29 15.65
N ASP A 90 -9.35 14.93 16.34
CA ASP A 90 -8.54 15.86 17.13
C ASP A 90 -7.61 16.74 16.27
N GLY A 91 -7.55 16.44 14.96
CA GLY A 91 -6.69 17.14 14.01
C GLY A 91 -5.33 16.45 13.84
N TYR A 92 -4.40 17.14 13.20
CA TYR A 92 -3.02 16.71 13.00
C TYR A 92 -2.11 17.47 13.98
N THR A 93 -1.39 16.74 14.80
CA THR A 93 -0.59 17.28 15.91
C THR A 93 0.91 17.23 15.61
N GLU A 94 1.71 17.94 16.42
CA GLU A 94 3.17 17.83 16.37
C GLU A 94 3.65 16.40 16.70
N GLU A 95 2.96 15.71 17.60
CA GLU A 95 3.28 14.31 17.91
C GLU A 95 3.08 13.39 16.71
N ASP A 96 2.01 13.58 15.95
CA ASP A 96 1.75 12.84 14.70
C ASP A 96 2.87 13.09 13.68
N TYR A 97 3.34 14.34 13.58
CA TYR A 97 4.45 14.69 12.71
C TYR A 97 5.76 13.99 13.11
N GLN A 98 6.08 13.98 14.40
CA GLN A 98 7.27 13.30 14.90
C GLN A 98 7.16 11.78 14.75
N ASN A 99 5.98 11.21 14.94
CA ASN A 99 5.72 9.79 14.70
C ASN A 99 5.84 9.44 13.21
N PHE A 100 5.31 10.30 12.33
CA PHE A 100 5.50 10.15 10.89
C PHE A 100 6.98 10.11 10.50
N LYS A 101 7.80 11.07 10.98
CA LYS A 101 9.23 11.10 10.69
C LYS A 101 9.94 9.82 11.14
N ARG A 102 9.70 9.38 12.37
CA ARG A 102 10.28 8.14 12.89
C ARG A 102 9.89 6.93 12.07
N THR A 103 8.61 6.83 11.75
CA THR A 103 8.09 5.70 10.97
C THR A 103 8.65 5.69 9.55
N ALA A 104 8.73 6.85 8.89
CA ALA A 104 9.27 6.97 7.54
C ALA A 104 10.73 6.50 7.45
N LEU A 105 11.53 6.74 8.50
CA LEU A 105 12.93 6.30 8.54
C LEU A 105 13.11 4.79 8.61
N VAL A 106 12.18 4.07 9.25
CA VAL A 106 12.36 2.65 9.55
C VAL A 106 11.41 1.73 8.80
N SER A 107 10.36 2.26 8.18
CA SER A 107 9.27 1.46 7.63
C SER A 107 9.70 0.53 6.50
N ALA A 108 10.62 0.95 5.64
CA ALA A 108 11.11 0.11 4.54
C ALA A 108 11.81 -1.15 5.06
N THR A 109 12.68 -0.99 6.05
CA THR A 109 13.42 -2.09 6.67
C THR A 109 12.53 -2.94 7.59
N ALA A 110 11.62 -2.29 8.34
CA ALA A 110 10.74 -2.98 9.29
C ALA A 110 9.67 -3.84 8.59
N PHE A 111 9.26 -3.48 7.38
CA PHE A 111 8.28 -4.23 6.61
C PHE A 111 8.97 -5.23 5.65
N ALA A 112 9.75 -6.13 6.22
CA ALA A 112 10.41 -7.19 5.46
C ALA A 112 9.40 -8.27 5.06
N THR A 113 9.27 -8.50 3.76
CA THR A 113 8.50 -9.60 3.18
C THR A 113 9.34 -10.31 2.13
N ASN A 114 8.95 -11.52 1.71
CA ASN A 114 9.65 -12.25 0.65
C ASN A 114 9.81 -11.43 -0.66
N ALA A 115 8.84 -10.55 -0.94
CA ALA A 115 8.90 -9.67 -2.11
C ALA A 115 9.69 -8.36 -1.88
N LYS A 116 10.11 -8.11 -0.65
CA LYS A 116 10.77 -6.86 -0.23
C LYS A 116 11.98 -7.14 0.64
N GLU A 117 12.62 -8.27 0.41
CA GLU A 117 13.88 -8.61 1.07
C GLU A 117 14.97 -7.61 0.67
N GLY A 118 15.68 -7.09 1.66
CA GLY A 118 16.75 -6.12 1.45
C GLY A 118 16.30 -4.69 1.12
N CYS A 119 15.01 -4.36 1.24
CA CYS A 119 14.56 -2.99 1.10
C CYS A 119 15.00 -2.14 2.29
N GLU A 120 15.69 -1.05 2.01
CA GLU A 120 16.20 -0.12 3.01
C GLU A 120 15.78 1.31 2.69
N ASN A 121 15.72 2.15 3.71
CA ASN A 121 15.55 3.59 3.52
C ASN A 121 16.93 4.24 3.50
N GLU A 122 17.35 4.70 2.34
CA GLU A 122 18.67 5.32 2.16
C GLU A 122 18.69 6.79 2.59
N PHE A 123 17.57 7.48 2.41
CA PHE A 123 17.50 8.92 2.66
C PHE A 123 16.06 9.38 2.89
N ALA A 124 15.85 10.28 3.83
CA ALA A 124 14.58 10.98 4.03
C ALA A 124 14.85 12.47 4.28
N LEU A 125 14.16 13.32 3.56
CA LEU A 125 14.18 14.77 3.71
C LEU A 125 12.79 15.25 4.14
N PHE A 126 12.72 15.96 5.29
CA PHE A 126 11.49 16.49 5.86
C PHE A 126 11.47 18.00 5.87
#